data_49bfb8c42ad25b761703bf0d7d7deac5
#
_entry.id   49bfb8c42ad25b761703bf0d7d7deac5
#
_cell.length_a   1.000
_cell.length_b   1.000
_cell.length_c   1.000
_cell.angle_alpha   90.00
_cell.angle_beta   90.00
_cell.angle_gamma   90.00
#
_symmetry.space_group_name_H-M   'P 1'
#
loop_
_entity.id
_entity.type
_entity.pdbx_description
1 polymer ?
#
loop_
_entity_poly.entity_id
_entity_poly.type
_entity_poly.pdbx_seq_one_letter_code
_entity_poly.pdbx_strand_id
1 'polypeptide(L)'
;EQVRTVLVPLCEKLYEAQRKRLGVDTLMFYDEKRVFPDGNAVPAGDDDFMVDQARKMYHELSPETGEFIDFMIDHELMDLKNKPGKASTGYMTSLDRYKAPFVFSCFNQTIFDMQVLSHELGHAFAGYMAMRSQPIAAYYSESTDIAEIHSMAMEQFAYPYAEKFFGEQADKYRFAHLQLSLI
;
A
#
# COMPACT_ATOMS: atom_id res chain seq x y z
N GLU A 1 6.33 -17.98 -20.13
CA GLU A 1 6.04 -17.62 -21.52
C GLU A 1 5.02 -16.49 -21.61
N GLN A 2 3.91 -16.56 -20.93
CA GLN A 2 2.85 -15.53 -20.92
C GLN A 2 3.35 -14.14 -20.51
N VAL A 3 4.21 -14.02 -19.52
CA VAL A 3 4.80 -12.74 -19.12
C VAL A 3 5.51 -12.08 -20.30
N ARG A 4 6.36 -12.85 -21.04
CA ARG A 4 7.12 -12.32 -22.17
C ARG A 4 6.26 -11.96 -23.37
N THR A 5 5.18 -12.71 -23.61
CA THR A 5 4.36 -12.53 -24.82
C THR A 5 3.21 -11.55 -24.63
N VAL A 6 2.74 -11.34 -23.40
CA VAL A 6 1.58 -10.50 -23.10
C VAL A 6 1.98 -9.28 -22.26
N LEU A 7 2.63 -9.49 -21.10
CA LEU A 7 2.91 -8.38 -20.18
C LEU A 7 4.05 -7.49 -20.67
N VAL A 8 5.18 -8.04 -21.11
CA VAL A 8 6.32 -7.23 -21.56
C VAL A 8 5.93 -6.26 -22.67
N PRO A 9 5.22 -6.66 -23.75
CA PRO A 9 4.79 -5.70 -24.78
C PRO A 9 3.81 -4.64 -24.29
N LEU A 10 3.04 -4.94 -23.25
CA LEU A 10 2.17 -3.96 -22.60
C LEU A 10 2.98 -2.95 -21.79
N CYS A 11 3.93 -3.42 -20.98
CA CYS A 11 4.83 -2.56 -20.22
C CYS A 11 5.65 -1.64 -21.11
N GLU A 12 6.18 -2.14 -22.24
CA GLU A 12 6.87 -1.31 -23.22
C GLU A 12 6.01 -0.16 -23.76
N LYS A 13 4.72 -0.43 -24.03
CA LYS A 13 3.77 0.61 -24.44
C LYS A 13 3.50 1.63 -23.32
N LEU A 14 3.40 1.16 -22.08
CA LEU A 14 3.21 2.04 -20.92
C LEU A 14 4.42 2.94 -20.69
N TYR A 15 5.64 2.39 -20.78
CA TYR A 15 6.87 3.18 -20.68
C TYR A 15 6.99 4.21 -21.81
N GLU A 16 6.68 3.85 -23.04
CA GLU A 16 6.70 4.79 -24.17
C GLU A 16 5.63 5.89 -24.01
N ALA A 17 4.45 5.55 -23.49
CA ALA A 17 3.43 6.54 -23.17
C ALA A 17 3.88 7.48 -22.04
N GLN A 18 4.54 6.95 -21.01
CA GLN A 18 5.12 7.74 -19.92
C GLN A 18 6.23 8.66 -20.42
N ARG A 19 7.15 8.13 -21.21
CA ARG A 19 8.23 8.92 -21.84
C ARG A 19 7.67 10.14 -22.60
N LYS A 20 6.65 9.93 -23.43
CA LYS A 20 5.99 11.00 -24.19
C LYS A 20 5.29 12.00 -23.27
N ARG A 21 4.60 11.52 -22.25
CA ARG A 21 3.90 12.37 -21.27
C ARG A 21 4.88 13.24 -20.49
N LEU A 22 6.05 12.70 -20.11
CA LEU A 22 7.09 13.43 -19.39
C LEU A 22 7.86 14.39 -20.32
N GLY A 23 7.78 14.23 -21.64
CA GLY A 23 8.49 15.06 -22.61
C GLY A 23 10.01 14.84 -22.62
N VAL A 24 10.47 13.63 -22.27
CA VAL A 24 11.89 13.29 -22.23
C VAL A 24 12.30 12.46 -23.47
N ASP A 25 13.54 12.62 -23.93
CA ASP A 25 14.05 11.86 -25.07
C ASP A 25 14.24 10.38 -24.73
N THR A 26 14.69 10.11 -23.50
CA THR A 26 14.90 8.76 -22.97
C THR A 26 14.34 8.67 -21.56
N LEU A 27 13.55 7.64 -21.29
CA LEU A 27 13.10 7.32 -19.95
C LEU A 27 14.21 6.54 -19.23
N MET A 28 14.73 7.10 -18.15
CA MET A 28 15.78 6.47 -17.34
C MET A 28 15.17 5.74 -16.15
N PHE A 29 15.89 4.81 -15.53
CA PHE A 29 15.39 4.03 -14.40
C PHE A 29 14.91 4.90 -13.21
N TYR A 30 15.50 6.07 -13.00
CA TYR A 30 15.08 7.00 -11.95
C TYR A 30 13.83 7.80 -12.30
N ASP A 31 13.38 7.78 -13.57
CA ASP A 31 12.13 8.40 -14.02
C ASP A 31 10.92 7.45 -13.88
N GLU A 32 11.19 6.16 -13.65
CA GLU A 32 10.17 5.09 -13.66
C GLU A 32 8.98 5.40 -12.75
N LYS A 33 9.26 5.89 -11.54
CA LYS A 33 8.22 6.22 -10.55
C LYS A 33 7.56 7.59 -10.76
N ARG A 34 8.05 8.40 -11.70
CA ARG A 34 7.47 9.70 -12.03
C ARG A 34 6.48 9.55 -13.20
N VAL A 35 5.19 9.50 -12.89
CA VAL A 35 4.15 9.26 -13.90
C VAL A 35 3.74 10.54 -14.61
N PHE A 36 3.77 11.70 -13.95
CA PHE A 36 3.32 12.99 -14.48
C PHE A 36 4.43 14.04 -14.46
N PRO A 37 4.46 14.97 -15.44
CA PRO A 37 5.51 16.01 -15.54
C PRO A 37 5.46 17.01 -14.38
N ASP A 38 4.29 17.27 -13.81
CA ASP A 38 4.07 18.13 -12.64
C ASP A 38 4.17 17.38 -11.30
N GLY A 39 4.65 16.11 -11.32
CA GLY A 39 4.73 15.23 -10.17
C GLY A 39 3.50 14.32 -10.03
N ASN A 40 3.62 13.26 -9.24
CA ASN A 40 2.50 12.38 -8.92
C ASN A 40 1.54 13.05 -7.94
N ALA A 41 0.38 12.41 -7.69
CA ALA A 41 -0.53 12.85 -6.64
C ALA A 41 0.18 12.84 -5.27
N VAL A 42 -0.17 13.79 -4.42
CA VAL A 42 0.29 13.87 -3.04
C VAL A 42 -0.90 13.74 -2.09
N PRO A 43 -0.72 13.15 -0.91
CA PRO A 43 -1.77 13.10 0.11
C PRO A 43 -2.36 14.48 0.41
N ALA A 44 -3.66 14.53 0.71
CA ALA A 44 -4.36 15.77 1.03
C ALA A 44 -4.07 16.30 2.44
N GLY A 45 -3.35 15.55 3.26
CA GLY A 45 -2.96 15.91 4.62
C GLY A 45 -1.68 15.21 5.06
N ASP A 46 -1.34 15.35 6.33
CA ASP A 46 -0.16 14.78 6.95
C ASP A 46 -0.34 13.27 7.30
N ASP A 47 0.65 12.68 7.97
CA ASP A 47 0.65 11.27 8.33
C ASP A 47 -0.54 10.91 9.25
N ASP A 48 -0.90 11.79 10.19
CA ASP A 48 -2.02 11.57 11.09
C ASP A 48 -3.36 11.63 10.33
N PHE A 49 -3.48 12.54 9.35
CA PHE A 49 -4.62 12.58 8.42
C PHE A 49 -4.72 11.26 7.63
N MET A 50 -3.61 10.72 7.12
CA MET A 50 -3.62 9.46 6.37
C MET A 50 -4.16 8.30 7.21
N VAL A 51 -3.74 8.21 8.48
CA VAL A 51 -4.22 7.18 9.42
C VAL A 51 -5.72 7.36 9.71
N ASP A 52 -6.18 8.60 9.91
CA ASP A 52 -7.61 8.90 10.13
C ASP A 52 -8.48 8.51 8.93
N GLN A 53 -8.02 8.79 7.70
CA GLN A 53 -8.73 8.35 6.50
C GLN A 53 -8.72 6.82 6.33
N ALA A 54 -7.61 6.16 6.66
CA ALA A 54 -7.56 4.70 6.68
C ALA A 54 -8.56 4.12 7.70
N ARG A 55 -8.62 4.66 8.91
CA ARG A 55 -9.61 4.25 9.92
C ARG A 55 -11.03 4.31 9.37
N LYS A 56 -11.41 5.43 8.75
CA LYS A 56 -12.74 5.60 8.13
C LYS A 56 -12.99 4.57 7.03
N MET A 57 -12.01 4.34 6.17
CA MET A 57 -12.09 3.38 5.08
C MET A 57 -12.30 1.95 5.61
N TYR A 58 -11.51 1.52 6.59
CA TYR A 58 -11.60 0.17 7.16
C TYR A 58 -12.94 -0.07 7.87
N HIS A 59 -13.52 0.95 8.52
CA HIS A 59 -14.87 0.88 9.08
C HIS A 59 -15.96 0.76 8.02
N GLU A 60 -15.76 1.36 6.84
CA GLU A 60 -16.71 1.26 5.72
C GLU A 60 -16.59 -0.07 4.98
N LEU A 61 -15.43 -0.73 5.01
CA LEU A 61 -15.21 -2.03 4.35
C LEU A 61 -15.98 -3.16 5.04
N SER A 62 -15.78 -3.34 6.34
CA SER A 62 -16.54 -4.32 7.13
C SER A 62 -16.40 -4.06 8.64
N PRO A 63 -17.29 -4.66 9.47
CA PRO A 63 -17.13 -4.61 10.93
C PRO A 63 -15.79 -5.19 11.41
N GLU A 64 -15.32 -6.28 10.79
CA GLU A 64 -14.07 -6.95 11.17
C GLU A 64 -12.85 -6.10 10.86
N THR A 65 -12.82 -5.42 9.72
CA THR A 65 -11.73 -4.50 9.37
C THR A 65 -11.79 -3.23 10.21
N GLY A 66 -12.98 -2.78 10.59
CA GLY A 66 -13.16 -1.67 11.54
C GLY A 66 -12.63 -1.98 12.93
N GLU A 67 -12.95 -3.16 13.49
CA GLU A 67 -12.39 -3.63 14.77
C GLU A 67 -10.87 -3.75 14.71
N PHE A 68 -10.35 -4.30 13.60
CA PHE A 68 -8.92 -4.46 13.40
C PHE A 68 -8.17 -3.12 13.38
N ILE A 69 -8.63 -2.15 12.61
CA ILE A 69 -7.92 -0.85 12.52
C ILE A 69 -7.96 -0.09 13.84
N ASP A 70 -9.06 -0.16 14.57
CA ASP A 70 -9.17 0.41 15.92
C ASP A 70 -8.16 -0.28 16.86
N PHE A 71 -8.05 -1.60 16.82
CA PHE A 71 -7.05 -2.34 17.58
C PHE A 71 -5.61 -1.88 17.26
N MET A 72 -5.29 -1.69 15.99
CA MET A 72 -3.96 -1.23 15.57
C MET A 72 -3.63 0.18 16.08
N ILE A 73 -4.61 1.09 16.04
CA ILE A 73 -4.46 2.48 16.50
C ILE A 73 -4.40 2.56 18.04
N ASP A 74 -5.34 1.93 18.71
CA ASP A 74 -5.49 2.02 20.18
C ASP A 74 -4.30 1.40 20.94
N HIS A 75 -3.60 0.44 20.31
CA HIS A 75 -2.41 -0.21 20.87
C HIS A 75 -1.09 0.30 20.28
N GLU A 76 -1.11 1.38 19.48
CA GLU A 76 0.08 1.99 18.87
C GLU A 76 0.92 0.97 18.06
N LEU A 77 0.27 0.08 17.32
CA LEU A 77 0.89 -1.03 16.58
C LEU A 77 1.40 -0.63 15.17
N MET A 78 1.64 0.67 14.96
CA MET A 78 2.14 1.20 13.69
C MET A 78 3.22 2.25 13.92
N ASP A 79 4.43 2.05 13.39
CA ASP A 79 5.48 3.10 13.31
C ASP A 79 5.61 3.56 11.85
N LEU A 80 4.84 4.57 11.46
CA LEU A 80 4.71 5.04 10.08
C LEU A 80 5.55 6.28 9.79
N LYS A 81 5.80 7.14 10.79
CA LYS A 81 6.46 8.44 10.61
C LYS A 81 7.93 8.29 10.24
N ASN A 82 8.34 9.04 9.21
CA ASN A 82 9.75 9.11 8.84
C ASN A 82 10.56 9.87 9.90
N LYS A 83 11.79 9.42 10.15
CA LYS A 83 12.73 10.07 11.08
C LYS A 83 14.19 9.75 10.71
N PRO A 84 15.16 10.61 11.05
CA PRO A 84 16.57 10.35 10.78
C PRO A 84 17.03 8.98 11.31
N GLY A 85 17.72 8.22 10.44
CA GLY A 85 18.21 6.88 10.78
C GLY A 85 17.18 5.74 10.67
N LYS A 86 15.92 6.03 10.33
CA LYS A 86 14.92 5.02 10.06
C LYS A 86 15.14 4.37 8.69
N ALA A 87 15.00 3.04 8.60
CA ALA A 87 15.11 2.34 7.33
C ALA A 87 13.95 2.72 6.39
N SER A 88 14.30 2.97 5.12
CA SER A 88 13.32 3.32 4.08
C SER A 88 12.69 2.05 3.51
N THR A 89 11.82 1.40 4.29
CA THR A 89 11.11 0.18 3.91
C THR A 89 9.75 0.12 4.59
N GLY A 90 8.87 -0.76 4.13
CA GLY A 90 7.63 -1.16 4.80
C GLY A 90 7.66 -2.66 5.07
N TYR A 91 7.10 -3.10 6.17
CA TYR A 91 6.82 -4.52 6.46
C TYR A 91 5.84 -4.66 7.61
N MET A 92 5.16 -5.80 7.64
CA MET A 92 4.42 -6.29 8.80
C MET A 92 5.23 -7.38 9.52
N THR A 93 5.16 -7.41 10.84
CA THR A 93 5.68 -8.51 11.66
C THR A 93 4.69 -8.90 12.74
N SER A 94 4.77 -10.14 13.22
CA SER A 94 3.89 -10.66 14.27
C SER A 94 4.56 -10.58 15.64
N LEU A 95 3.81 -10.10 16.61
CA LEU A 95 4.13 -10.17 18.05
C LEU A 95 3.35 -11.34 18.65
N ASP A 96 3.78 -12.58 18.36
CA ASP A 96 3.00 -13.81 18.60
C ASP A 96 2.52 -13.96 20.05
N ARG A 97 3.36 -13.59 21.03
CA ARG A 97 3.01 -13.63 22.45
C ARG A 97 1.81 -12.73 22.79
N TYR A 98 1.67 -11.63 22.07
CA TYR A 98 0.59 -10.64 22.28
C TYR A 98 -0.57 -10.83 21.29
N LYS A 99 -0.44 -11.78 20.37
CA LYS A 99 -1.39 -11.98 19.27
C LYS A 99 -1.69 -10.68 18.52
N ALA A 100 -0.67 -9.91 18.27
CA ALA A 100 -0.75 -8.60 17.65
C ALA A 100 0.20 -8.50 16.44
N PRO A 101 -0.27 -8.03 15.29
CA PRO A 101 0.61 -7.61 14.21
C PRO A 101 1.20 -6.24 14.53
N PHE A 102 2.35 -5.93 13.95
CA PHE A 102 2.98 -4.61 14.01
C PHE A 102 3.39 -4.20 12.60
N VAL A 103 3.05 -2.97 12.20
CA VAL A 103 3.40 -2.41 10.89
C VAL A 103 4.47 -1.34 11.05
N PHE A 104 5.56 -1.52 10.31
CA PHE A 104 6.63 -0.56 10.17
C PHE A 104 6.62 0.02 8.75
N SER A 105 6.73 1.34 8.62
CA SER A 105 6.85 2.02 7.34
C SER A 105 7.57 3.36 7.50
N CYS A 106 7.77 4.06 6.40
CA CYS A 106 8.49 5.33 6.34
C CYS A 106 7.75 6.27 5.39
N PHE A 107 6.68 6.89 5.86
CA PHE A 107 5.87 7.84 5.08
C PHE A 107 6.71 9.00 4.59
N ASN A 108 6.48 9.40 3.37
CA ASN A 108 7.25 10.43 2.69
C ASN A 108 6.38 11.41 1.86
N GLN A 109 5.08 11.44 2.12
CA GLN A 109 4.10 12.31 1.46
C GLN A 109 4.00 12.05 -0.06
N THR A 110 3.98 10.77 -0.43
CA THR A 110 3.80 10.33 -1.82
C THR A 110 2.62 9.37 -1.98
N ILE A 111 2.31 9.00 -3.23
CA ILE A 111 1.30 7.99 -3.54
C ILE A 111 1.57 6.64 -2.85
N PHE A 112 2.84 6.36 -2.52
CA PHE A 112 3.23 5.11 -1.88
C PHE A 112 2.78 5.01 -0.42
N ASP A 113 2.50 6.12 0.25
CA ASP A 113 2.04 6.10 1.64
C ASP A 113 0.67 5.40 1.77
N MET A 114 -0.27 5.68 0.85
CA MET A 114 -1.54 4.95 0.82
C MET A 114 -1.35 3.49 0.42
N GLN A 115 -0.48 3.23 -0.57
CA GLN A 115 -0.20 1.86 -1.02
C GLN A 115 0.39 1.03 0.13
N VAL A 116 1.41 1.55 0.81
CA VAL A 116 2.00 0.89 1.98
C VAL A 116 0.96 0.70 3.08
N LEU A 117 0.15 1.72 3.38
CA LEU A 117 -0.87 1.64 4.42
C LEU A 117 -1.89 0.54 4.14
N SER A 118 -2.36 0.40 2.89
CA SER A 118 -3.27 -0.67 2.52
C SER A 118 -2.56 -2.04 2.43
N HIS A 119 -1.39 -2.11 1.83
CA HIS A 119 -0.61 -3.34 1.65
C HIS A 119 -0.20 -3.96 2.99
N GLU A 120 0.54 -3.21 3.81
CA GLU A 120 1.02 -3.72 5.10
C GLU A 120 -0.13 -4.01 6.07
N LEU A 121 -1.19 -3.21 6.05
CA LEU A 121 -2.39 -3.50 6.82
C LEU A 121 -3.19 -4.69 6.26
N GLY A 122 -3.03 -5.03 4.99
CA GLY A 122 -3.55 -6.29 4.42
C GLY A 122 -2.89 -7.51 5.05
N HIS A 123 -1.55 -7.52 5.13
CA HIS A 123 -0.79 -8.53 5.86
C HIS A 123 -1.17 -8.55 7.35
N ALA A 124 -1.25 -7.37 7.98
CA ALA A 124 -1.57 -7.25 9.39
C ALA A 124 -2.98 -7.77 9.70
N PHE A 125 -3.97 -7.51 8.85
CA PHE A 125 -5.32 -8.03 9.01
C PHE A 125 -5.36 -9.56 8.90
N ALA A 126 -4.67 -10.14 7.91
CA ALA A 126 -4.55 -11.59 7.78
C ALA A 126 -3.90 -12.21 9.02
N GLY A 127 -2.79 -11.65 9.50
CA GLY A 127 -2.12 -12.07 10.73
C GLY A 127 -2.99 -11.91 11.97
N TYR A 128 -3.71 -10.78 12.09
CA TYR A 128 -4.67 -10.52 13.18
C TYR A 128 -5.75 -11.60 13.25
N MET A 129 -6.33 -11.97 12.11
CA MET A 129 -7.35 -13.01 12.03
C MET A 129 -6.77 -14.40 12.29
N ALA A 130 -5.59 -14.71 11.73
CA ALA A 130 -4.90 -15.98 11.95
C ALA A 130 -4.55 -16.20 13.43
N MET A 131 -3.97 -15.23 14.10
CA MET A 131 -3.62 -15.31 15.52
C MET A 131 -4.82 -15.49 16.46
N ARG A 132 -6.04 -15.17 16.00
CA ARG A 132 -7.29 -15.36 16.76
C ARG A 132 -8.01 -16.66 16.45
N SER A 133 -7.79 -17.21 15.26
CA SER A 133 -8.50 -18.40 14.76
C SER A 133 -7.64 -19.67 14.80
N GLN A 134 -6.31 -19.55 14.68
CA GLN A 134 -5.44 -20.71 14.61
C GLN A 134 -4.96 -21.15 16.01
N PRO A 135 -4.84 -22.48 16.23
CA PRO A 135 -4.51 -23.00 17.57
C PRO A 135 -3.04 -22.87 17.95
N ILE A 136 -2.12 -22.75 16.96
CA ILE A 136 -0.68 -22.71 17.20
C ILE A 136 0.00 -21.66 16.31
N ALA A 137 1.07 -21.05 16.83
CA ALA A 137 1.79 -19.97 16.16
C ALA A 137 2.38 -20.35 14.79
N ALA A 138 2.73 -21.62 14.59
CA ALA A 138 3.23 -22.10 13.28
C ALA A 138 2.21 -21.93 12.13
N TYR A 139 0.95 -21.67 12.45
CA TYR A 139 -0.12 -21.45 11.46
C TYR A 139 -0.53 -19.98 11.32
N TYR A 140 0.17 -19.05 11.98
CA TYR A 140 -0.15 -17.62 11.89
C TYR A 140 0.34 -16.98 10.59
N SER A 141 1.35 -17.57 9.95
CA SER A 141 1.88 -17.10 8.68
C SER A 141 1.84 -18.21 7.62
N GLU A 142 1.56 -17.82 6.43
CA GLU A 142 1.59 -18.63 5.21
C GLU A 142 2.88 -18.40 4.40
N SER A 143 2.96 -19.06 3.22
CA SER A 143 4.02 -18.77 2.25
C SER A 143 3.86 -17.35 1.71
N THR A 144 4.97 -16.73 1.28
CA THR A 144 4.96 -15.38 0.71
C THR A 144 3.94 -15.22 -0.42
N ASP A 145 3.81 -16.23 -1.30
CA ASP A 145 2.86 -16.19 -2.41
C ASP A 145 1.39 -16.02 -1.95
N ILE A 146 1.03 -16.64 -0.81
CA ILE A 146 -0.31 -16.53 -0.24
C ILE A 146 -0.47 -15.21 0.52
N ALA A 147 0.57 -14.81 1.25
CA ALA A 147 0.57 -13.55 2.00
C ALA A 147 0.30 -12.35 1.09
N GLU A 148 0.89 -12.33 -0.11
CA GLU A 148 0.67 -11.25 -1.08
C GLU A 148 -0.76 -11.22 -1.67
N ILE A 149 -1.51 -12.32 -1.61
CA ILE A 149 -2.93 -12.29 -1.97
C ILE A 149 -3.70 -11.36 -1.02
N HIS A 150 -3.39 -11.41 0.27
CA HIS A 150 -4.06 -10.58 1.28
C HIS A 150 -3.68 -9.10 1.13
N SER A 151 -2.40 -8.80 0.97
CA SER A 151 -1.90 -7.43 0.83
C SER A 151 -2.40 -6.77 -0.44
N MET A 152 -2.24 -7.45 -1.59
CA MET A 152 -2.69 -6.93 -2.89
C MET A 152 -4.21 -6.83 -2.99
N ALA A 153 -4.96 -7.75 -2.37
CA ALA A 153 -6.42 -7.63 -2.31
C ALA A 153 -6.85 -6.40 -1.51
N MET A 154 -6.17 -6.11 -0.39
CA MET A 154 -6.49 -4.93 0.41
C MET A 154 -6.17 -3.63 -0.35
N GLU A 155 -5.10 -3.58 -1.14
CA GLU A 155 -4.85 -2.44 -2.03
C GLU A 155 -6.02 -2.22 -3.01
N GLN A 156 -6.56 -3.29 -3.59
CA GLN A 156 -7.71 -3.21 -4.50
C GLN A 156 -8.99 -2.78 -3.78
N PHE A 157 -9.22 -3.22 -2.55
CA PHE A 157 -10.34 -2.74 -1.73
C PHE A 157 -10.19 -1.27 -1.34
N ALA A 158 -8.97 -0.81 -1.13
CA ALA A 158 -8.68 0.60 -0.83
C ALA A 158 -8.80 1.53 -2.06
N TYR A 159 -8.59 1.02 -3.26
CA TYR A 159 -8.56 1.79 -4.51
C TYR A 159 -9.80 2.70 -4.74
N PRO A 160 -11.05 2.26 -4.49
CA PRO A 160 -12.22 3.13 -4.62
C PRO A 160 -12.24 4.32 -3.64
N TYR A 161 -11.49 4.25 -2.56
CA TYR A 161 -11.46 5.29 -1.51
C TYR A 161 -10.40 6.37 -1.72
N ALA A 162 -9.77 6.41 -2.90
CA ALA A 162 -8.69 7.36 -3.21
C ALA A 162 -9.04 8.83 -2.91
N GLU A 163 -10.31 9.23 -3.06
CA GLU A 163 -10.76 10.60 -2.72
C GLU A 163 -10.56 10.95 -1.25
N LYS A 164 -10.68 9.98 -0.34
CA LYS A 164 -10.45 10.22 1.09
C LYS A 164 -9.01 10.66 1.37
N PHE A 165 -8.06 10.15 0.59
CA PHE A 165 -6.62 10.35 0.81
C PHE A 165 -6.03 11.47 -0.05
N PHE A 166 -6.52 11.64 -1.29
CA PHE A 166 -5.94 12.54 -2.29
C PHE A 166 -6.87 13.69 -2.73
N GLY A 167 -8.12 13.71 -2.25
CA GLY A 167 -9.08 14.76 -2.63
C GLY A 167 -9.21 14.88 -4.15
N GLU A 168 -9.03 16.09 -4.67
CA GLU A 168 -9.12 16.37 -6.11
C GLU A 168 -8.05 15.66 -6.97
N GLN A 169 -6.99 15.14 -6.35
CA GLN A 169 -5.94 14.40 -7.05
C GLN A 169 -6.19 12.88 -7.10
N ALA A 170 -7.36 12.40 -6.68
CA ALA A 170 -7.71 10.98 -6.62
C ALA A 170 -7.57 10.27 -7.97
N ASP A 171 -8.03 10.89 -9.06
CA ASP A 171 -7.90 10.29 -10.40
C ASP A 171 -6.44 10.22 -10.86
N LYS A 172 -5.63 11.21 -10.48
CA LYS A 172 -4.19 11.23 -10.72
C LYS A 172 -3.49 10.09 -9.96
N TYR A 173 -3.89 9.85 -8.70
CA TYR A 173 -3.44 8.70 -7.91
C TYR A 173 -3.84 7.37 -8.59
N ARG A 174 -5.12 7.20 -8.93
CA ARG A 174 -5.64 5.97 -9.55
C ARG A 174 -4.88 5.60 -10.82
N PHE A 175 -4.63 6.60 -11.67
CA PHE A 175 -3.87 6.38 -12.89
C PHE A 175 -2.44 5.95 -12.61
N ALA A 176 -1.75 6.65 -11.70
CA ALA A 176 -0.37 6.33 -11.34
C ALA A 176 -0.27 4.95 -10.68
N HIS A 177 -1.16 4.64 -9.74
CA HIS A 177 -1.21 3.35 -9.06
C HIS A 177 -1.41 2.20 -10.05
N LEU A 178 -2.40 2.31 -10.95
CA LEU A 178 -2.66 1.29 -11.96
C LEU A 178 -1.46 1.08 -12.89
N GLN A 179 -0.85 2.17 -13.36
CA GLN A 179 0.33 2.07 -14.23
C GLN A 179 1.50 1.39 -13.52
N LEU A 180 1.82 1.80 -12.29
CA LEU A 180 2.94 1.28 -11.50
C LEU A 180 2.72 -0.16 -11.01
N SER A 181 1.47 -0.59 -10.87
CA SER A 181 1.13 -1.99 -10.54
C SER A 181 1.29 -2.94 -11.73
N LEU A 182 1.34 -2.43 -12.97
CA LEU A 182 1.48 -3.23 -14.19
C LEU A 182 2.93 -3.31 -14.68
N ILE A 183 3.79 -2.38 -14.27
CA ILE A 183 5.21 -2.30 -14.63
C ILE A 183 6.07 -2.98 -13.58
#